data_a995b4a0a08a53e6a14f9c74899e599a
#
_entry.id   a995b4a0a08a53e6a14f9c74899e599a
#
_cell.length_a   1.000
_cell.length_b   1.000
_cell.length_c   1.000
_cell.angle_alpha   90.00
_cell.angle_beta   90.00
_cell.angle_gamma   90.00
#
_symmetry.space_group_name_H-M   'P 1'
#
loop_
_entity.id
_entity.type
_entity.pdbx_description
1 polymer ?
#
loop_
_entity_poly.entity_id
_entity_poly.type
_entity_poly.pdbx_seq_one_letter_code
_entity_poly.pdbx_strand_id
1 'polypeptide(L)'
;NYFTLCESEENTRIITSRDKKHLIKLNPPHYVNDNEIFGVTVVRERNTWQTKATKDGSITGIHLNQGIIGDLYYIYILPAYRTIFGFTSGPSGTLKSVCKFILEQLNTNRRLKIKIDLIPKAKGYISLNDYQAFNSLHFKMNSSYLSEITDDAPHFFKQLSTSPYIGPGMQLSFDLEFNDENCSSFTKDNVIEIINFLSDHDGCSTLKVKANNSDGKASTIDFSDTFLHFKTEVNTRNKYIDEESASRVLDQA
;
A
#
# COMPACT_ATOMS: atom_id res chain seq x y z
N ASN A 1 22.78 4.01 6.86
CA ASN A 1 22.16 3.13 5.87
C ASN A 1 21.13 3.84 4.98
N TYR A 2 20.45 4.91 5.47
CA TYR A 2 19.58 5.73 4.63
C TYR A 2 20.36 6.31 3.43
N PHE A 3 21.50 6.90 3.65
CA PHE A 3 22.34 7.49 2.60
C PHE A 3 22.93 6.47 1.62
N THR A 4 23.00 5.20 1.98
CA THR A 4 23.44 4.12 1.08
C THR A 4 22.34 3.59 0.18
N LEU A 5 21.09 4.07 0.35
CA LEU A 5 19.96 3.69 -0.49
C LEU A 5 20.13 4.20 -1.92
N CYS A 6 20.78 5.35 -2.08
CA CYS A 6 21.14 5.93 -3.38
C CYS A 6 22.65 6.07 -3.51
N GLU A 7 23.17 5.76 -4.69
CA GLU A 7 24.62 5.72 -4.98
C GLU A 7 25.07 6.92 -5.83
N SER A 8 24.13 7.78 -6.25
CA SER A 8 24.45 8.91 -7.12
C SER A 8 24.55 10.22 -6.34
N GLU A 9 25.29 11.19 -6.87
CA GLU A 9 25.37 12.57 -6.35
C GLU A 9 24.00 13.25 -6.32
N GLU A 10 23.05 12.79 -7.15
CA GLU A 10 21.69 13.31 -7.23
C GLU A 10 20.74 12.68 -6.19
N ASN A 11 21.25 11.84 -5.29
CA ASN A 11 20.46 11.10 -4.31
C ASN A 11 19.32 10.28 -4.93
N THR A 12 19.52 9.77 -6.14
CA THR A 12 18.53 9.00 -6.89
C THR A 12 19.07 7.62 -7.26
N ARG A 13 18.16 6.65 -7.33
CA ARG A 13 18.48 5.29 -7.78
C ARG A 13 17.27 4.66 -8.45
N ILE A 14 17.51 3.90 -9.54
CA ILE A 14 16.49 3.04 -10.14
C ILE A 14 16.79 1.59 -9.75
N ILE A 15 15.79 0.94 -9.14
CA ILE A 15 15.85 -0.46 -8.74
C ILE A 15 14.75 -1.23 -9.46
N THR A 16 15.09 -2.36 -10.07
CA THR A 16 14.10 -3.30 -10.62
C THR A 16 13.77 -4.35 -9.55
N SER A 17 12.49 -4.47 -9.22
CA SER A 17 11.97 -5.48 -8.31
C SER A 17 10.68 -6.04 -8.86
N ARG A 18 10.58 -7.37 -8.98
CA ARG A 18 9.40 -8.07 -9.52
C ARG A 18 8.94 -7.49 -10.86
N ASP A 19 9.88 -7.36 -11.79
CA ASP A 19 9.68 -6.83 -13.15
C ASP A 19 9.19 -5.39 -13.26
N LYS A 20 9.19 -4.65 -12.14
CA LYS A 20 8.87 -3.22 -12.10
C LYS A 20 10.08 -2.39 -11.69
N LYS A 21 10.22 -1.25 -12.36
CA LYS A 21 11.22 -0.25 -11.97
C LYS A 21 10.67 0.65 -10.88
N HIS A 22 11.51 0.97 -9.92
CA HIS A 22 11.25 1.94 -8.88
C HIS A 22 12.36 2.98 -8.92
N LEU A 23 12.01 4.21 -9.21
CA LEU A 23 12.93 5.33 -9.03
C LEU A 23 12.78 5.78 -7.58
N ILE A 24 13.87 5.81 -6.84
CA ILE A 24 13.96 6.26 -5.47
C ILE A 24 14.75 7.55 -5.47
N LYS A 25 14.25 8.56 -4.77
CA LYS A 25 14.94 9.81 -4.50
C LYS A 25 14.94 10.06 -3.00
N LEU A 26 16.11 10.31 -2.43
CA LEU A 26 16.25 10.69 -1.03
C LEU A 26 16.09 12.21 -0.89
N ASN A 27 15.23 12.61 0.01
CA ASN A 27 15.10 14.02 0.39
C ASN A 27 16.04 14.31 1.58
N PRO A 28 16.58 15.51 1.70
CA PRO A 28 17.38 15.87 2.88
C PRO A 28 16.60 15.60 4.17
N PRO A 29 17.24 15.00 5.19
CA PRO A 29 16.60 14.86 6.49
C PRO A 29 16.21 16.23 7.06
N HIS A 30 15.06 16.31 7.69
CA HIS A 30 14.57 17.52 8.32
C HIS A 30 13.95 17.21 9.69
N TYR A 31 13.64 18.24 10.46
CA TYR A 31 13.10 18.09 11.80
C TYR A 31 11.68 18.65 11.87
N VAL A 32 10.77 17.86 12.42
CA VAL A 32 9.42 18.29 12.77
C VAL A 32 9.19 17.98 14.24
N ASN A 33 8.88 18.99 15.06
CA ASN A 33 8.69 18.84 16.51
C ASN A 33 9.85 18.08 17.18
N ASP A 34 11.07 18.47 16.90
CA ASP A 34 12.32 17.88 17.40
C ASP A 34 12.59 16.42 16.97
N ASN A 35 11.79 15.88 16.06
CA ASN A 35 12.00 14.55 15.52
C ASN A 35 12.68 14.61 14.16
N GLU A 36 13.74 13.82 14.02
CA GLU A 36 14.42 13.65 12.73
C GLU A 36 13.59 12.76 11.80
N ILE A 37 13.30 13.30 10.62
CA ILE A 37 12.49 12.66 9.59
C ILE A 37 13.34 12.42 8.36
N PHE A 38 13.27 11.21 7.83
CA PHE A 38 13.91 10.81 6.58
C PHE A 38 12.86 10.69 5.48
N GLY A 39 12.90 11.62 4.53
CA GLY A 39 11.97 11.66 3.41
C GLY A 39 12.46 10.84 2.21
N VAL A 40 11.58 10.03 1.62
CA VAL A 40 11.86 9.28 0.41
C VAL A 40 10.73 9.50 -0.60
N THR A 41 11.09 9.93 -1.80
CA THR A 41 10.17 9.98 -2.93
C THR A 41 10.38 8.76 -3.79
N VAL A 42 9.29 8.05 -4.11
CA VAL A 42 9.33 6.85 -4.94
C VAL A 42 8.40 7.02 -6.14
N VAL A 43 8.90 6.74 -7.33
CA VAL A 43 8.05 6.57 -8.52
C VAL A 43 8.06 5.09 -8.87
N ARG A 44 6.90 4.43 -8.77
CA ARG A 44 6.72 3.02 -9.14
C ARG A 44 6.20 2.93 -10.57
N GLU A 45 6.88 2.18 -11.41
CA GLU A 45 6.51 1.99 -12.81
C GLU A 45 5.10 1.41 -12.96
N ARG A 46 4.30 2.03 -13.83
CA ARG A 46 3.02 1.49 -14.28
C ARG A 46 3.21 0.55 -15.46
N ASN A 47 2.49 -0.56 -15.45
CA ASN A 47 2.42 -1.50 -16.59
C ASN A 47 1.42 -1.05 -17.67
N THR A 48 1.03 0.22 -17.69
CA THR A 48 0.07 0.73 -18.66
C THR A 48 0.78 1.35 -19.83
N TRP A 49 0.44 0.91 -21.04
CA TRP A 49 0.87 1.53 -22.27
C TRP A 49 0.32 2.94 -22.36
N GLN A 50 1.22 3.92 -22.33
CA GLN A 50 0.81 5.31 -22.48
C GLN A 50 1.06 5.76 -23.91
N THR A 51 0.07 6.38 -24.52
CA THR A 51 0.14 6.92 -25.85
C THR A 51 -0.02 8.43 -25.84
N LYS A 52 0.67 9.09 -26.76
CA LYS A 52 0.48 10.50 -27.04
C LYS A 52 -0.40 10.62 -28.28
N ALA A 53 -1.52 11.31 -28.15
CA ALA A 53 -2.36 11.70 -29.28
C ALA A 53 -2.19 13.20 -29.54
N THR A 54 -2.03 13.57 -30.79
CA THR A 54 -1.90 14.97 -31.23
C THR A 54 -3.15 15.42 -31.97
N LYS A 55 -3.33 16.73 -32.12
CA LYS A 55 -4.54 17.31 -32.74
C LYS A 55 -4.74 16.90 -34.19
N ASP A 56 -3.69 16.50 -34.88
CA ASP A 56 -3.72 15.98 -36.26
C ASP A 56 -4.15 14.51 -36.35
N GLY A 57 -4.49 13.90 -35.17
CA GLY A 57 -4.92 12.52 -35.10
C GLY A 57 -3.79 11.49 -35.05
N SER A 58 -2.53 11.92 -34.99
CA SER A 58 -1.43 10.98 -34.86
C SER A 58 -1.37 10.40 -33.44
N ILE A 59 -1.17 9.08 -33.34
CA ILE A 59 -1.04 8.34 -32.08
C ILE A 59 0.36 7.72 -32.05
N THR A 60 1.13 8.09 -31.04
CA THR A 60 2.52 7.62 -30.86
C THR A 60 2.76 7.17 -29.42
N GLY A 61 3.71 6.27 -29.22
CA GLY A 61 4.19 5.95 -27.87
C GLY A 61 4.90 7.15 -27.23
N ILE A 62 4.89 7.21 -25.91
CA ILE A 62 5.73 8.16 -25.18
C ILE A 62 7.13 7.56 -25.09
N HIS A 63 8.08 8.13 -25.82
CA HIS A 63 9.49 7.74 -25.72
C HIS A 63 10.13 8.49 -24.55
N LEU A 64 10.57 7.75 -23.55
CA LEU A 64 11.39 8.27 -22.46
C LEU A 64 12.85 7.95 -22.76
N ASN A 65 13.65 8.97 -22.98
CA ASN A 65 15.09 8.78 -23.15
C ASN A 65 15.75 8.31 -21.85
N GLN A 66 15.25 8.79 -20.72
CA GLN A 66 15.68 8.41 -19.37
C GLN A 66 14.49 8.53 -18.40
N GLY A 67 14.41 7.61 -17.43
CA GLY A 67 13.38 7.65 -16.41
C GLY A 67 12.26 6.61 -16.58
N ILE A 68 11.23 6.76 -15.78
CA ILE A 68 10.06 5.87 -15.74
C ILE A 68 8.77 6.68 -15.68
N ILE A 69 7.67 6.12 -16.18
CA ILE A 69 6.33 6.65 -15.95
C ILE A 69 5.67 5.76 -14.89
N GLY A 70 5.18 6.36 -13.83
CA GLY A 70 4.63 5.58 -12.73
C GLY A 70 3.83 6.38 -11.74
N ASP A 71 3.41 5.69 -10.69
CA ASP A 71 2.74 6.27 -9.54
C ASP A 71 3.74 6.84 -8.55
N LEU A 72 3.40 8.00 -8.01
CA LEU A 72 4.25 8.77 -7.12
C LEU A 72 3.84 8.54 -5.67
N TYR A 73 4.83 8.26 -4.82
CA TYR A 73 4.70 8.04 -3.39
C TYR A 73 5.70 8.91 -2.66
N TYR A 74 5.22 9.62 -1.65
CA TYR A 74 6.04 10.38 -0.71
C TYR A 74 6.01 9.67 0.63
N ILE A 75 7.16 9.37 1.19
CA ILE A 75 7.29 8.51 2.37
C ILE A 75 8.15 9.20 3.39
N TYR A 76 7.67 9.25 4.63
CA TYR A 76 8.41 9.68 5.80
C TYR A 76 8.73 8.50 6.71
N ILE A 77 9.97 8.40 7.13
CA ILE A 77 10.46 7.38 8.06
C ILE A 77 10.89 8.09 9.34
N LEU A 78 10.31 7.68 10.46
CA LEU A 78 10.61 8.17 11.80
C LEU A 78 11.23 7.02 12.61
N PRO A 79 12.56 6.88 12.63
CA PRO A 79 13.21 5.76 13.32
C PRO A 79 12.98 5.75 14.82
N ALA A 80 12.90 6.92 15.45
CA ALA A 80 12.65 7.07 16.89
C ALA A 80 11.34 6.41 17.33
N TYR A 81 10.32 6.46 16.46
CA TYR A 81 9.01 5.87 16.71
C TYR A 81 8.81 4.53 16.02
N ARG A 82 9.81 4.04 15.27
CA ARG A 82 9.68 2.87 14.39
C ARG A 82 8.47 2.96 13.46
N THR A 83 8.16 4.17 13.01
CA THR A 83 6.98 4.48 12.22
C THR A 83 7.39 4.88 10.80
N ILE A 84 6.60 4.45 9.84
CA ILE A 84 6.67 4.87 8.45
C ILE A 84 5.27 5.26 8.01
N PHE A 85 5.14 6.38 7.35
CA PHE A 85 3.88 6.80 6.75
C PHE A 85 4.13 7.45 5.40
N GLY A 86 3.10 7.51 4.59
CA GLY A 86 3.26 7.99 3.24
C GLY A 86 2.00 8.64 2.70
N PHE A 87 2.22 9.37 1.62
CA PHE A 87 1.18 10.04 0.87
C PHE A 87 1.32 9.70 -0.61
N THR A 88 0.20 9.44 -1.27
CA THR A 88 0.15 9.18 -2.72
C THR A 88 -1.10 9.80 -3.32
N SER A 89 -0.99 10.26 -4.56
CA SER A 89 -2.12 10.65 -5.40
C SER A 89 -2.59 9.50 -6.31
N GLY A 90 -1.87 8.38 -6.28
CA GLY A 90 -2.21 7.16 -7.00
C GLY A 90 -3.11 6.24 -6.20
N PRO A 91 -3.35 5.02 -6.70
CA PRO A 91 -4.08 4.00 -5.97
C PRO A 91 -3.43 3.74 -4.61
N SER A 92 -4.17 3.89 -3.52
CA SER A 92 -3.65 3.78 -2.14
C SER A 92 -3.23 2.36 -1.78
N GLY A 93 -3.86 1.34 -2.38
CA GLY A 93 -3.61 -0.06 -2.08
C GLY A 93 -2.17 -0.55 -2.34
N THR A 94 -1.30 0.30 -2.89
CA THR A 94 0.12 -0.02 -3.10
C THR A 94 1.06 0.68 -2.12
N LEU A 95 0.58 1.62 -1.31
CA LEU A 95 1.43 2.41 -0.41
C LEU A 95 2.18 1.51 0.59
N LYS A 96 1.49 0.57 1.22
CA LYS A 96 2.10 -0.38 2.18
C LYS A 96 3.19 -1.23 1.52
N SER A 97 2.96 -1.70 0.29
CA SER A 97 3.97 -2.48 -0.44
C SER A 97 5.18 -1.65 -0.83
N VAL A 98 5.00 -0.38 -1.18
CA VAL A 98 6.10 0.56 -1.46
C VAL A 98 6.87 0.89 -0.18
N CYS A 99 6.20 1.13 0.94
CA CYS A 99 6.84 1.31 2.25
C CYS A 99 7.67 0.08 2.63
N LYS A 100 7.12 -1.13 2.45
CA LYS A 100 7.83 -2.38 2.71
C LYS A 100 9.06 -2.52 1.82
N PHE A 101 8.93 -2.24 0.52
CA PHE A 101 10.03 -2.26 -0.43
C PHE A 101 11.17 -1.33 0.01
N ILE A 102 10.87 -0.09 0.42
CA ILE A 102 11.90 0.85 0.90
C ILE A 102 12.59 0.33 2.16
N LEU A 103 11.83 -0.16 3.13
CA LEU A 103 12.41 -0.72 4.35
C LEU A 103 13.29 -1.96 4.06
N GLU A 104 12.90 -2.79 3.08
CA GLU A 104 13.71 -3.92 2.63
C GLU A 104 15.04 -3.48 1.99
N GLN A 105 15.06 -2.35 1.26
CA GLN A 105 16.28 -1.77 0.73
C GLN A 105 17.20 -1.23 1.84
N LEU A 106 16.63 -0.72 2.93
CA LEU A 106 17.38 -0.25 4.10
C LEU A 106 17.86 -1.40 5.01
N ASN A 107 17.28 -2.59 4.87
CA ASN A 107 17.61 -3.74 5.69
C ASN A 107 18.93 -4.39 5.24
N THR A 108 20.00 -4.11 5.97
CA THR A 108 21.31 -4.71 5.71
C THR A 108 21.39 -6.18 6.15
N ASN A 109 20.54 -6.60 7.07
CA ASN A 109 20.51 -7.97 7.56
C ASN A 109 19.39 -8.78 6.89
N ARG A 110 19.70 -9.45 5.78
CA ARG A 110 18.77 -10.27 5.01
C ARG A 110 18.11 -11.43 5.78
N ARG A 111 18.60 -11.76 6.98
CA ARG A 111 18.00 -12.77 7.86
C ARG A 111 16.80 -12.21 8.63
N LEU A 112 16.69 -10.90 8.78
CA LEU A 112 15.57 -10.26 9.44
C LEU A 112 14.46 -10.02 8.44
N LYS A 113 13.27 -10.54 8.75
CA LYS A 113 12.06 -10.24 7.98
C LYS A 113 11.49 -8.91 8.44
N ILE A 114 11.16 -8.05 7.49
CA ILE A 114 10.46 -6.79 7.76
C ILE A 114 8.96 -7.08 7.85
N LYS A 115 8.36 -6.64 8.94
CA LYS A 115 6.93 -6.67 9.18
C LYS A 115 6.44 -5.24 9.33
N ILE A 116 5.36 -4.90 8.65
CA ILE A 116 4.67 -3.62 8.77
C ILE A 116 3.27 -3.90 9.28
N ASP A 117 2.94 -3.33 10.43
CA ASP A 117 1.60 -3.34 11.00
C ASP A 117 0.98 -1.96 10.87
N LEU A 118 -0.32 -1.90 10.58
CA LEU A 118 -1.07 -0.66 10.51
C LEU A 118 -1.25 -0.09 11.93
N ILE A 119 -1.19 1.23 12.08
CA ILE A 119 -1.38 1.89 13.38
C ILE A 119 -2.87 1.98 13.67
N PRO A 120 -3.36 1.38 14.77
CA PRO A 120 -4.77 1.45 15.13
C PRO A 120 -5.13 2.81 15.73
N LYS A 121 -6.37 3.26 15.51
CA LYS A 121 -6.91 4.48 16.11
C LYS A 121 -7.23 4.30 17.61
N ALA A 122 -7.67 3.13 18.00
CA ALA A 122 -8.14 2.89 19.36
C ALA A 122 -7.04 2.33 20.28
N LYS A 123 -6.98 2.84 21.51
CA LYS A 123 -6.22 2.21 22.59
C LYS A 123 -6.83 0.85 22.93
N GLY A 124 -6.00 -0.19 22.99
CA GLY A 124 -6.46 -1.56 23.28
C GLY A 124 -6.74 -2.41 22.06
N TYR A 125 -6.37 -1.94 20.87
CA TYR A 125 -6.35 -2.77 19.67
C TYR A 125 -5.44 -3.98 19.87
N ILE A 126 -6.00 -5.17 19.66
CA ILE A 126 -5.21 -6.42 19.66
C ILE A 126 -4.68 -6.62 18.24
N SER A 127 -3.38 -6.89 18.11
CA SER A 127 -2.79 -7.21 16.81
C SER A 127 -3.52 -8.41 16.17
N LEU A 128 -3.72 -8.37 14.85
CA LEU A 128 -4.32 -9.50 14.14
C LEU A 128 -3.59 -10.83 14.40
N ASN A 129 -2.30 -10.76 14.69
CA ASN A 129 -1.49 -11.93 15.02
C ASN A 129 -1.81 -12.53 16.39
N ASP A 130 -2.37 -11.75 17.31
CA ASP A 130 -2.66 -12.16 18.69
C ASP A 130 -4.03 -12.86 18.81
N TYR A 131 -4.87 -12.78 17.77
CA TYR A 131 -6.09 -13.58 17.73
C TYR A 131 -5.77 -15.05 17.52
N GLN A 132 -6.47 -15.94 18.23
CA GLN A 132 -6.28 -17.39 18.12
C GLN A 132 -6.83 -17.91 16.78
N ALA A 133 -8.04 -17.47 16.44
CA ALA A 133 -8.72 -17.91 15.24
C ALA A 133 -9.58 -16.78 14.65
N PHE A 134 -9.77 -16.84 13.35
CA PHE A 134 -10.76 -16.05 12.63
C PHE A 134 -11.98 -16.94 12.33
N ASN A 135 -13.17 -16.42 12.64
CA ASN A 135 -14.43 -17.16 12.45
C ASN A 135 -15.12 -16.76 11.15
N SER A 136 -15.07 -15.46 10.81
CA SER A 136 -15.59 -15.00 9.52
C SER A 136 -14.91 -13.73 9.06
N LEU A 137 -14.93 -13.54 7.73
CA LEU A 137 -14.45 -12.34 7.05
C LEU A 137 -15.56 -11.87 6.10
N HIS A 138 -16.07 -10.66 6.34
CA HIS A 138 -17.03 -9.99 5.47
C HIS A 138 -16.38 -8.75 4.86
N PHE A 139 -16.41 -8.62 3.53
CA PHE A 139 -15.95 -7.42 2.86
C PHE A 139 -16.73 -7.10 1.58
N LYS A 140 -16.75 -5.81 1.23
CA LYS A 140 -17.35 -5.29 0.01
C LYS A 140 -16.34 -4.45 -0.75
N MET A 141 -16.23 -4.69 -2.05
CA MET A 141 -15.33 -3.93 -2.91
C MET A 141 -15.92 -3.71 -4.31
N ASN A 142 -15.49 -2.65 -4.97
CA ASN A 142 -15.84 -2.43 -6.37
C ASN A 142 -14.88 -3.19 -7.28
N SER A 143 -15.42 -3.94 -8.26
CA SER A 143 -14.63 -4.76 -9.17
C SER A 143 -13.69 -3.96 -10.09
N SER A 144 -13.97 -2.68 -10.31
CA SER A 144 -13.08 -1.82 -11.11
C SER A 144 -11.66 -1.76 -10.54
N TYR A 145 -11.52 -1.90 -9.22
CA TYR A 145 -10.21 -1.94 -8.55
C TYR A 145 -9.45 -3.27 -8.75
N LEU A 146 -10.13 -4.33 -9.20
CA LEU A 146 -9.46 -5.59 -9.54
C LEU A 146 -8.52 -5.45 -10.74
N SER A 147 -8.78 -4.50 -11.64
CA SER A 147 -7.89 -4.20 -12.77
C SER A 147 -6.59 -3.50 -12.36
N GLU A 148 -6.56 -2.92 -11.16
CA GLU A 148 -5.40 -2.22 -10.59
C GLU A 148 -4.57 -3.13 -9.67
N ILE A 149 -4.97 -4.39 -9.52
CA ILE A 149 -4.28 -5.37 -8.66
C ILE A 149 -2.86 -5.60 -9.16
N THR A 150 -1.94 -5.44 -8.23
CA THR A 150 -0.51 -5.61 -8.46
C THR A 150 -0.07 -7.04 -8.19
N ASP A 151 1.15 -7.39 -8.64
CA ASP A 151 1.74 -8.71 -8.38
C ASP A 151 1.93 -9.03 -6.89
N ASP A 152 1.81 -8.01 -6.02
CA ASP A 152 1.90 -8.16 -4.56
C ASP A 152 0.57 -8.46 -3.89
N ALA A 153 -0.54 -8.46 -4.64
CA ALA A 153 -1.86 -8.77 -4.08
C ALA A 153 -1.96 -10.23 -3.65
N PRO A 154 -2.77 -10.55 -2.63
CA PRO A 154 -3.07 -11.91 -2.25
C PRO A 154 -3.59 -12.74 -3.43
N HIS A 155 -3.24 -14.02 -3.45
CA HIS A 155 -3.59 -14.93 -4.55
C HIS A 155 -5.11 -14.97 -4.83
N PHE A 156 -5.91 -14.83 -3.79
CA PHE A 156 -7.37 -14.72 -3.89
C PHE A 156 -7.81 -13.61 -4.86
N PHE A 157 -7.27 -12.40 -4.73
CA PHE A 157 -7.64 -11.28 -5.60
C PHE A 157 -7.11 -11.42 -7.02
N LYS A 158 -5.94 -12.05 -7.18
CA LYS A 158 -5.41 -12.36 -8.52
C LYS A 158 -6.33 -13.31 -9.29
N GLN A 159 -6.88 -14.31 -8.60
CA GLN A 159 -7.87 -15.20 -9.21
C GLN A 159 -9.16 -14.48 -9.56
N LEU A 160 -9.65 -13.57 -8.70
CA LEU A 160 -10.83 -12.78 -8.99
C LEU A 160 -10.62 -11.85 -10.19
N SER A 161 -9.45 -11.21 -10.31
CA SER A 161 -9.15 -10.28 -11.41
C SER A 161 -9.10 -10.96 -12.79
N THR A 162 -8.84 -12.25 -12.84
CA THR A 162 -8.81 -13.04 -14.07
C THR A 162 -10.13 -13.76 -14.36
N SER A 163 -11.12 -13.63 -13.48
CA SER A 163 -12.41 -14.31 -13.63
C SER A 163 -13.22 -13.69 -14.79
N PRO A 164 -13.67 -14.48 -15.77
CA PRO A 164 -14.47 -14.00 -16.89
C PRO A 164 -15.88 -13.55 -16.48
N TYR A 165 -16.30 -13.86 -15.26
CA TYR A 165 -17.62 -13.51 -14.72
C TYR A 165 -17.65 -12.17 -14.00
N ILE A 166 -16.50 -11.58 -13.76
CA ILE A 166 -16.40 -10.30 -13.05
C ILE A 166 -16.08 -9.19 -14.06
N GLY A 167 -17.10 -8.42 -14.40
CA GLY A 167 -16.96 -7.23 -15.24
C GLY A 167 -16.64 -5.96 -14.43
N PRO A 168 -16.20 -4.88 -15.08
CA PRO A 168 -15.95 -3.61 -14.41
C PRO A 168 -17.24 -2.99 -13.85
N GLY A 169 -17.14 -2.28 -12.73
CA GLY A 169 -18.26 -1.54 -12.12
C GLY A 169 -19.22 -2.40 -11.29
N MET A 170 -18.90 -3.68 -11.05
CA MET A 170 -19.71 -4.53 -10.16
C MET A 170 -19.36 -4.25 -8.70
N GLN A 171 -20.35 -4.24 -7.82
CA GLN A 171 -20.14 -4.28 -6.38
C GLN A 171 -20.05 -5.75 -5.95
N LEU A 172 -18.87 -6.17 -5.52
CA LEU A 172 -18.63 -7.51 -5.00
C LEU A 172 -18.82 -7.52 -3.50
N SER A 173 -19.55 -8.51 -2.98
CA SER A 173 -19.71 -8.76 -1.54
C SER A 173 -19.32 -10.19 -1.24
N PHE A 174 -18.44 -10.38 -0.29
CA PHE A 174 -17.97 -11.68 0.14
C PHE A 174 -18.25 -11.87 1.62
N ASP A 175 -18.85 -13.00 1.93
CA ASP A 175 -19.01 -13.53 3.28
C ASP A 175 -18.30 -14.88 3.34
N LEU A 176 -17.19 -14.93 4.07
CA LEU A 176 -16.40 -16.14 4.25
C LEU A 176 -16.55 -16.56 5.71
N GLU A 177 -17.12 -17.73 5.93
CA GLU A 177 -17.21 -18.36 7.25
C GLU A 177 -16.18 -19.47 7.34
N PHE A 178 -15.38 -19.42 8.38
CA PHE A 178 -14.33 -20.40 8.63
C PHE A 178 -14.86 -21.41 9.66
N ASN A 179 -15.60 -22.39 9.17
CA ASN A 179 -16.12 -23.47 9.98
C ASN A 179 -15.09 -24.58 10.09
N ASP A 180 -14.47 -24.66 11.25
CA ASP A 180 -13.62 -25.75 11.75
C ASP A 180 -12.33 -26.15 11.03
N GLU A 181 -11.53 -26.87 11.76
CA GLU A 181 -10.14 -27.31 11.63
C GLU A 181 -9.70 -27.91 10.27
N ASN A 182 -10.61 -28.05 9.31
CA ASN A 182 -10.35 -28.69 8.02
C ASN A 182 -10.30 -27.72 6.82
N CYS A 183 -10.43 -26.42 7.01
CA CYS A 183 -10.26 -25.47 5.91
C CYS A 183 -8.77 -25.26 5.60
N SER A 184 -8.13 -26.27 5.00
CA SER A 184 -6.71 -26.22 4.62
C SER A 184 -6.36 -25.11 3.61
N SER A 185 -7.37 -24.53 2.96
CA SER A 185 -7.20 -23.53 1.90
C SER A 185 -7.10 -22.09 2.41
N PHE A 186 -7.62 -21.80 3.60
CA PHE A 186 -7.59 -20.47 4.23
C PHE A 186 -6.93 -20.55 5.59
N THR A 187 -5.61 -20.43 5.61
CA THR A 187 -4.85 -20.36 6.85
C THR A 187 -5.03 -19.00 7.53
N LYS A 188 -4.75 -18.91 8.83
CA LYS A 188 -4.73 -17.64 9.57
C LYS A 188 -3.90 -16.57 8.84
N ASP A 189 -2.76 -16.95 8.28
CA ASP A 189 -1.87 -16.03 7.58
C ASP A 189 -2.50 -15.49 6.30
N ASN A 190 -3.23 -16.34 5.55
CA ASN A 190 -3.96 -15.92 4.35
C ASN A 190 -5.07 -14.91 4.69
N VAL A 191 -5.80 -15.13 5.79
CA VAL A 191 -6.83 -14.19 6.27
C VAL A 191 -6.21 -12.87 6.65
N ILE A 192 -5.10 -12.87 7.39
CA ILE A 192 -4.36 -11.66 7.77
C ILE A 192 -3.84 -10.93 6.52
N GLU A 193 -3.35 -11.66 5.52
CA GLU A 193 -2.89 -11.07 4.25
C GLU A 193 -4.03 -10.36 3.51
N ILE A 194 -5.21 -10.99 3.43
CA ILE A 194 -6.40 -10.41 2.84
C ILE A 194 -6.87 -9.16 3.60
N ILE A 195 -6.95 -9.22 4.93
CA ILE A 195 -7.34 -8.09 5.77
C ILE A 195 -6.36 -6.92 5.57
N ASN A 196 -5.06 -7.19 5.62
CA ASN A 196 -4.03 -6.17 5.42
C ASN A 196 -4.10 -5.55 4.03
N PHE A 197 -4.41 -6.32 3.01
CA PHE A 197 -4.58 -5.81 1.65
C PHE A 197 -5.82 -4.92 1.55
N LEU A 198 -6.98 -5.40 2.03
CA LEU A 198 -8.24 -4.69 1.94
C LEU A 198 -8.29 -3.43 2.81
N SER A 199 -7.67 -3.45 3.99
CA SER A 199 -7.67 -2.29 4.90
C SER A 199 -6.88 -1.10 4.35
N ASP A 200 -5.98 -1.35 3.42
CA ASP A 200 -5.18 -0.33 2.74
C ASP A 200 -5.70 0.00 1.31
N HIS A 201 -6.85 -0.58 0.93
CA HIS A 201 -7.35 -0.50 -0.44
C HIS A 201 -8.59 0.39 -0.53
N ASP A 202 -8.51 1.49 -1.29
CA ASP A 202 -9.62 2.46 -1.47
C ASP A 202 -10.90 1.84 -2.05
N GLY A 203 -10.77 0.76 -2.78
CA GLY A 203 -11.91 0.02 -3.34
C GLY A 203 -12.72 -0.76 -2.33
N CYS A 204 -12.24 -0.93 -1.11
CA CYS A 204 -12.93 -1.65 -0.05
C CYS A 204 -13.83 -0.71 0.75
N SER A 205 -15.14 -0.88 0.62
CA SER A 205 -16.13 -0.04 1.31
C SER A 205 -16.57 -0.61 2.67
N THR A 206 -16.35 -1.89 2.89
CA THR A 206 -16.69 -2.58 4.15
C THR A 206 -15.67 -3.67 4.39
N LEU A 207 -15.16 -3.77 5.61
CA LEU A 207 -14.27 -4.85 6.02
C LEU A 207 -14.52 -5.17 7.50
N LYS A 208 -15.11 -6.33 7.76
CA LYS A 208 -15.44 -6.81 9.10
C LYS A 208 -14.93 -8.21 9.31
N VAL A 209 -14.41 -8.47 10.49
CA VAL A 209 -13.85 -9.76 10.88
C VAL A 209 -14.43 -10.18 12.22
N LYS A 210 -14.85 -11.44 12.33
CA LYS A 210 -15.09 -12.07 13.63
C LYS A 210 -13.89 -12.93 13.97
N ALA A 211 -13.34 -12.71 15.15
CA ALA A 211 -12.16 -13.42 15.62
C ALA A 211 -12.27 -13.75 17.10
N ASN A 212 -11.61 -14.82 17.52
CA ASN A 212 -11.50 -15.22 18.91
C ASN A 212 -10.16 -14.72 19.47
N ASN A 213 -10.22 -14.03 20.62
CA ASN A 213 -9.03 -13.63 21.35
C ASN A 213 -8.41 -14.81 22.12
N SER A 214 -7.32 -14.57 22.83
CA SER A 214 -6.62 -15.55 23.68
C SER A 214 -7.52 -16.21 24.73
N ASP A 215 -8.57 -15.52 25.16
CA ASP A 215 -9.51 -16.00 26.17
C ASP A 215 -10.70 -16.78 25.54
N GLY A 216 -10.65 -17.03 24.23
CA GLY A 216 -11.71 -17.71 23.47
C GLY A 216 -12.97 -16.86 23.26
N LYS A 217 -12.96 -15.59 23.65
CA LYS A 217 -14.10 -14.70 23.48
C LYS A 217 -14.14 -14.14 22.06
N ALA A 218 -15.27 -14.35 21.40
CA ALA A 218 -15.50 -13.83 20.05
C ALA A 218 -15.69 -12.30 20.09
N SER A 219 -15.01 -11.61 19.16
CA SER A 219 -15.19 -10.18 18.94
C SER A 219 -15.37 -9.89 17.45
N THR A 220 -16.13 -8.86 17.13
CA THR A 220 -16.24 -8.34 15.76
C THR A 220 -15.42 -7.08 15.64
N ILE A 221 -14.55 -7.06 14.65
CA ILE A 221 -13.67 -5.93 14.34
C ILE A 221 -14.16 -5.33 13.03
N ASP A 222 -14.45 -4.05 13.02
CA ASP A 222 -14.76 -3.30 11.82
C ASP A 222 -13.53 -2.50 11.39
N PHE A 223 -12.93 -2.89 10.28
CA PHE A 223 -11.70 -2.27 9.77
C PHE A 223 -11.95 -1.01 8.94
N SER A 224 -13.22 -0.71 8.61
CA SER A 224 -13.55 0.47 7.80
C SER A 224 -13.08 1.78 8.43
N ASP A 225 -12.90 1.80 9.75
CA ASP A 225 -12.44 2.97 10.50
C ASP A 225 -11.46 2.64 11.66
N THR A 226 -10.78 1.51 11.59
CA THR A 226 -9.96 1.00 12.70
C THR A 226 -8.53 1.54 12.68
N PHE A 227 -7.98 1.85 11.52
CA PHE A 227 -6.58 2.27 11.37
C PHE A 227 -6.42 3.76 11.08
N LEU A 228 -5.25 4.28 11.46
CA LEU A 228 -4.89 5.66 11.14
C LEU A 228 -4.66 5.79 9.63
N HIS A 229 -5.54 6.50 8.99
CA HIS A 229 -5.38 7.03 7.64
C HIS A 229 -6.01 8.42 7.59
N PHE A 230 -5.55 9.24 6.69
CA PHE A 230 -6.17 10.53 6.43
C PHE A 230 -6.33 10.74 4.93
N LYS A 231 -7.39 11.43 4.57
CA LYS A 231 -7.63 11.90 3.21
C LYS A 231 -7.62 13.41 3.25
N THR A 232 -6.94 14.01 2.29
CA THR A 232 -6.88 15.46 2.16
C THR A 232 -7.05 15.87 0.70
N GLU A 233 -7.63 17.04 0.50
CA GLU A 233 -7.73 17.64 -0.82
C GLU A 233 -6.54 18.55 -1.01
N VAL A 234 -5.76 18.29 -2.06
CA VAL A 234 -4.64 19.14 -2.44
C VAL A 234 -5.01 19.92 -3.68
N ASN A 235 -5.16 21.23 -3.52
CA ASN A 235 -5.41 22.10 -4.65
C ASN A 235 -4.07 22.40 -5.36
N THR A 236 -3.87 21.77 -6.51
CA THR A 236 -2.68 22.02 -7.35
C THR A 236 -3.11 22.43 -8.76
N ARG A 237 -2.38 23.38 -9.32
CA ARG A 237 -2.54 23.77 -10.74
C ARG A 237 -1.96 22.73 -11.70
N ASN A 238 -1.05 21.91 -11.20
CA ASN A 238 -0.41 20.83 -11.92
C ASN A 238 -1.27 19.57 -11.85
N LYS A 239 -1.13 18.70 -12.84
CA LYS A 239 -1.80 17.38 -12.85
C LYS A 239 -1.11 16.35 -11.97
N TYR A 240 -0.17 16.75 -11.15
CA TYR A 240 0.54 15.93 -10.17
C TYR A 240 0.78 16.77 -8.91
N ILE A 241 0.97 16.09 -7.80
CA ILE A 241 1.34 16.71 -6.53
C ILE A 241 2.87 16.78 -6.49
N ASP A 242 3.41 17.97 -6.30
CA ASP A 242 4.86 18.18 -6.16
C ASP A 242 5.33 17.83 -4.73
N GLU A 243 6.65 17.74 -4.56
CA GLU A 243 7.28 17.35 -3.29
C GLU A 243 6.96 18.36 -2.17
N GLU A 244 6.90 19.64 -2.47
CA GLU A 244 6.62 20.67 -1.47
C GLU A 244 5.18 20.57 -0.96
N SER A 245 4.22 20.34 -1.85
CA SER A 245 2.83 20.12 -1.49
C SER A 245 2.64 18.84 -0.69
N ALA A 246 3.34 17.77 -1.06
CA ALA A 246 3.31 16.50 -0.35
C ALA A 246 3.95 16.62 1.04
N SER A 247 5.09 17.29 1.17
CA SER A 247 5.73 17.53 2.46
C SER A 247 4.81 18.30 3.41
N ARG A 248 4.16 19.36 2.93
CA ARG A 248 3.18 20.10 3.75
C ARG A 248 2.04 19.22 4.27
N VAL A 249 1.58 18.28 3.46
CA VAL A 249 0.55 17.32 3.88
C VAL A 249 1.10 16.35 4.93
N LEU A 250 2.29 15.83 4.72
CA LEU A 250 2.93 14.86 5.62
C LEU A 250 3.35 15.49 6.96
N ASP A 251 3.77 16.76 6.95
CA ASP A 251 4.15 17.49 8.16
C ASP A 251 2.95 17.80 9.08
N GLN A 252 1.73 17.73 8.54
CA GLN A 252 0.48 17.93 9.28
C GLN A 252 -0.15 16.62 9.78
N ALA A 253 0.33 15.48 9.28
CA ALA A 253 -0.21 14.16 9.61
C ALA A 253 0.40 13.61 10.90
#